data_316165a3b9804805806d1e1f3ac96610
#
_entry.id   316165a3b9804805806d1e1f3ac96610
#
_cell.length_a   1.000
_cell.length_b   1.000
_cell.length_c   1.000
_cell.angle_alpha   90.00
_cell.angle_beta   90.00
_cell.angle_gamma   90.00
#
_symmetry.space_group_name_H-M   'P 1'
#
loop_
_entity.id
_entity.type
_entity.pdbx_description
1 polymer ?
#
loop_
_entity_poly.entity_id
_entity_poly.type
_entity_poly.pdbx_seq_one_letter_code
_entity_poly.pdbx_strand_id
1 'polypeptide(L)'
;MNRPYAQAAEQNKHVILDAIRPWLRGEVLEIGSGSGQHAVYFASQAADISWQTSELAVNLAGIESWIEDSGLDNLLAPIELDVMGSWPDHRYDFIFSANCFHIMAKDAVARCIEGIGDCLKPGGVFALYGPFNYHGDYTSESNARFDQMLRARDPESGIRDFEWIAQLAGAAELELLEDVAMPANNRTLIWKKRTL
;
A
#
# COMPACT_ATOMS: atom_id res chain seq x y z
N MET A 1 20.89 -1.50 -16.82
CA MET A 1 20.60 -0.30 -15.96
C MET A 1 20.57 -0.74 -14.50
N ASN A 2 20.99 0.12 -13.57
CA ASN A 2 20.99 -0.29 -12.16
C ASN A 2 19.52 -0.24 -11.68
N ARG A 3 18.93 -1.41 -11.41
CA ARG A 3 17.53 -1.57 -10.98
C ARG A 3 17.34 -0.93 -9.59
N PRO A 4 16.28 -0.14 -9.35
CA PRO A 4 16.04 0.46 -8.04
C PRO A 4 15.88 -0.64 -6.98
N TYR A 5 16.45 -0.42 -5.79
CA TYR A 5 16.40 -1.37 -4.70
C TYR A 5 16.03 -0.66 -3.39
N ALA A 6 15.00 -1.15 -2.75
CA ALA A 6 14.52 -0.68 -1.45
C ALA A 6 14.82 -1.72 -0.37
N GLN A 7 15.79 -1.45 0.50
CA GLN A 7 16.16 -2.36 1.58
C GLN A 7 14.99 -2.66 2.54
N ALA A 8 14.13 -1.68 2.80
CA ALA A 8 12.95 -1.85 3.64
C ALA A 8 11.97 -2.88 3.03
N ALA A 9 11.74 -2.84 1.70
CA ALA A 9 10.89 -3.81 1.02
C ALA A 9 11.45 -5.22 1.14
N GLU A 10 12.77 -5.38 0.98
CA GLU A 10 13.44 -6.67 1.15
C GLU A 10 13.28 -7.25 2.57
N GLN A 11 13.38 -6.40 3.58
CA GLN A 11 13.32 -6.81 4.98
C GLN A 11 11.90 -7.17 5.45
N ASN A 12 10.87 -6.52 4.92
CA ASN A 12 9.50 -6.66 5.41
C ASN A 12 8.58 -7.55 4.53
N LYS A 13 8.98 -7.90 3.31
CA LYS A 13 8.14 -8.63 2.35
C LYS A 13 7.57 -9.94 2.89
N HIS A 14 8.34 -10.71 3.69
CA HIS A 14 7.90 -11.99 4.22
C HIS A 14 6.78 -11.80 5.26
N VAL A 15 7.01 -10.94 6.24
CA VAL A 15 6.05 -10.70 7.32
C VAL A 15 4.77 -10.01 6.82
N ILE A 16 4.90 -9.14 5.80
CA ILE A 16 3.73 -8.55 5.15
C ILE A 16 2.92 -9.61 4.43
N LEU A 17 3.57 -10.48 3.63
CA LEU A 17 2.87 -11.56 2.93
C LEU A 17 2.12 -12.46 3.90
N ASP A 18 2.73 -12.85 5.01
CA ASP A 18 2.08 -13.69 6.01
C ASP A 18 0.81 -13.02 6.57
N ALA A 19 0.84 -11.71 6.81
CA ALA A 19 -0.32 -10.96 7.31
C ALA A 19 -1.44 -10.82 6.27
N ILE A 20 -1.10 -10.63 4.98
CA ILE A 20 -2.10 -10.39 3.93
C ILE A 20 -2.57 -11.68 3.23
N ARG A 21 -1.82 -12.78 3.34
CA ARG A 21 -2.10 -14.07 2.65
C ARG A 21 -3.54 -14.57 2.80
N PRO A 22 -4.20 -14.49 3.98
CA PRO A 22 -5.58 -14.95 4.13
C PRO A 22 -6.59 -14.18 3.26
N TRP A 23 -6.24 -12.97 2.85
CA TRP A 23 -7.09 -12.03 2.11
C TRP A 23 -6.72 -11.91 0.64
N LEU A 24 -5.49 -12.31 0.28
CA LEU A 24 -4.92 -12.14 -1.06
C LEU A 24 -5.58 -13.08 -2.06
N ARG A 25 -6.25 -12.50 -3.07
CA ARG A 25 -6.98 -13.26 -4.10
C ARG A 25 -7.28 -12.43 -5.34
N GLY A 26 -7.48 -13.10 -6.47
CA GLY A 26 -8.03 -12.52 -7.69
C GLY A 26 -7.18 -11.40 -8.29
N GLU A 27 -7.82 -10.31 -8.66
CA GLU A 27 -7.18 -9.14 -9.28
C GLU A 27 -6.73 -8.17 -8.20
N VAL A 28 -5.43 -7.89 -8.18
CA VAL A 28 -4.75 -7.07 -7.17
C VAL A 28 -4.27 -5.76 -7.77
N LEU A 29 -4.50 -4.64 -7.09
CA LEU A 29 -3.85 -3.37 -7.36
C LEU A 29 -2.89 -3.02 -6.22
N GLU A 30 -1.64 -2.74 -6.54
CA GLU A 30 -0.68 -2.17 -5.59
C GLU A 30 -0.54 -0.67 -5.85
N ILE A 31 -0.79 0.14 -4.83
CA ILE A 31 -0.66 1.60 -4.89
C ILE A 31 0.70 2.00 -4.31
N GLY A 32 1.49 2.72 -5.11
CA GLY A 32 2.82 3.15 -4.71
C GLY A 32 3.80 1.98 -4.64
N SER A 33 3.96 1.24 -5.75
CA SER A 33 4.79 0.04 -5.83
C SER A 33 6.29 0.30 -5.62
N GLY A 34 6.72 1.55 -5.66
CA GLY A 34 8.09 1.97 -5.40
C GLY A 34 9.10 1.30 -6.34
N SER A 35 9.90 0.36 -5.81
CA SER A 35 10.86 -0.41 -6.61
C SER A 35 10.22 -1.60 -7.36
N GLY A 36 9.01 -2.04 -7.00
CA GLY A 36 8.37 -3.26 -7.53
C GLY A 36 8.75 -4.57 -6.80
N GLN A 37 9.60 -4.49 -5.77
CA GLN A 37 10.08 -5.70 -5.06
C GLN A 37 8.97 -6.47 -4.34
N HIS A 38 7.99 -5.78 -3.72
CA HIS A 38 6.84 -6.43 -3.09
C HIS A 38 6.01 -7.19 -4.13
N ALA A 39 5.66 -6.52 -5.25
CA ALA A 39 4.88 -7.11 -6.33
C ALA A 39 5.51 -8.41 -6.84
N VAL A 40 6.80 -8.37 -7.19
CA VAL A 40 7.53 -9.55 -7.67
C VAL A 40 7.51 -10.66 -6.64
N TYR A 41 7.80 -10.35 -5.38
CA TYR A 41 7.81 -11.36 -4.33
C TYR A 41 6.42 -11.96 -4.08
N PHE A 42 5.37 -11.12 -3.95
CA PHE A 42 4.04 -11.60 -3.63
C PHE A 42 3.41 -12.39 -4.78
N ALA A 43 3.56 -11.91 -6.03
CA ALA A 43 3.10 -12.63 -7.19
C ALA A 43 3.80 -13.99 -7.38
N SER A 44 5.09 -14.09 -7.05
CA SER A 44 5.83 -15.36 -7.09
C SER A 44 5.30 -16.40 -6.06
N GLN A 45 4.65 -15.95 -4.99
CA GLN A 45 4.13 -16.79 -3.91
C GLN A 45 2.64 -17.13 -4.06
N ALA A 46 1.95 -16.56 -5.07
CA ALA A 46 0.53 -16.73 -5.30
C ALA A 46 0.26 -16.75 -6.83
N ALA A 47 0.29 -17.94 -7.42
CA ALA A 47 0.16 -18.08 -8.89
C ALA A 47 -1.28 -17.83 -9.41
N ASP A 48 -2.27 -17.83 -8.53
CA ASP A 48 -3.70 -17.68 -8.83
C ASP A 48 -4.21 -16.23 -8.76
N ILE A 49 -3.32 -15.27 -8.53
CA ILE A 49 -3.64 -13.83 -8.55
C ILE A 49 -3.10 -13.17 -9.81
N SER A 50 -3.70 -12.05 -10.21
CA SER A 50 -3.16 -11.12 -11.21
C SER A 50 -2.79 -9.82 -10.51
N TRP A 51 -1.50 -9.44 -10.54
CA TRP A 51 -0.98 -8.29 -9.81
C TRP A 51 -0.70 -7.11 -10.71
N GLN A 52 -1.43 -6.02 -10.51
CA GLN A 52 -1.23 -4.74 -11.17
C GLN A 52 -0.44 -3.81 -10.26
N THR A 53 0.78 -3.48 -10.67
CA THR A 53 1.57 -2.43 -10.00
C THR A 53 1.15 -1.06 -10.48
N SER A 54 1.21 -0.06 -9.59
CA SER A 54 0.97 1.33 -9.95
C SER A 54 1.90 2.29 -9.20
N GLU A 55 2.30 3.37 -9.89
CA GLU A 55 3.23 4.36 -9.33
C GLU A 55 3.16 5.67 -10.16
N LEU A 56 3.79 6.72 -9.67
CA LEU A 56 4.00 7.94 -10.46
C LEU A 56 4.86 7.64 -11.70
N ALA A 57 4.60 8.33 -12.81
CA ALA A 57 5.26 8.10 -14.11
C ALA A 57 6.78 7.98 -14.03
N VAL A 58 7.42 8.78 -13.17
CA VAL A 58 8.88 8.82 -13.00
C VAL A 58 9.48 7.50 -12.50
N ASN A 59 8.70 6.66 -11.84
CA ASN A 59 9.16 5.41 -11.21
C ASN A 59 8.82 4.15 -12.04
N LEU A 60 7.97 4.24 -13.07
CA LEU A 60 7.47 3.08 -13.82
C LEU A 60 8.58 2.24 -14.45
N ALA A 61 9.58 2.86 -15.07
CA ALA A 61 10.68 2.16 -15.70
C ALA A 61 11.50 1.26 -14.73
N GLY A 62 11.57 1.68 -13.45
CA GLY A 62 12.21 0.86 -12.42
C GLY A 62 11.40 -0.40 -12.10
N ILE A 63 10.08 -0.28 -12.03
CA ILE A 63 9.16 -1.40 -11.80
C ILE A 63 9.17 -2.36 -12.99
N GLU A 64 9.10 -1.83 -14.23
CA GLU A 64 9.19 -2.63 -15.46
C GLU A 64 10.42 -3.53 -15.46
N SER A 65 11.59 -2.99 -15.09
CA SER A 65 12.82 -3.77 -14.99
C SER A 65 12.75 -4.92 -13.97
N TRP A 66 12.02 -4.76 -12.86
CA TRP A 66 11.78 -5.84 -11.90
C TRP A 66 10.82 -6.90 -12.44
N ILE A 67 9.76 -6.48 -13.13
CA ILE A 67 8.76 -7.37 -13.74
C ILE A 67 9.39 -8.21 -14.83
N GLU A 68 10.11 -7.59 -15.77
CA GLU A 68 10.81 -8.28 -16.87
C GLU A 68 11.80 -9.32 -16.36
N ASP A 69 12.61 -8.97 -15.37
CA ASP A 69 13.60 -9.86 -14.76
C ASP A 69 12.96 -11.06 -14.03
N SER A 70 11.74 -10.88 -13.50
CA SER A 70 11.03 -11.90 -12.74
C SER A 70 10.53 -13.05 -13.62
N GLY A 71 10.17 -12.78 -14.88
CA GLY A 71 9.57 -13.73 -15.80
C GLY A 71 8.21 -14.27 -15.35
N LEU A 72 7.49 -13.55 -14.46
CA LEU A 72 6.20 -13.96 -13.93
C LEU A 72 5.06 -13.50 -14.86
N ASP A 73 4.22 -14.43 -15.30
CA ASP A 73 3.08 -14.14 -16.18
C ASP A 73 1.91 -13.46 -15.48
N ASN A 74 1.85 -13.54 -14.14
CA ASN A 74 0.80 -12.96 -13.32
C ASN A 74 1.11 -11.54 -12.78
N LEU A 75 2.22 -10.94 -13.24
CA LEU A 75 2.55 -9.54 -13.03
C LEU A 75 2.23 -8.75 -14.29
N LEU A 76 1.36 -7.74 -14.17
CA LEU A 76 0.98 -6.88 -15.28
C LEU A 76 1.97 -5.71 -15.43
N ALA A 77 2.06 -5.16 -16.66
CA ALA A 77 2.81 -3.93 -16.89
C ALA A 77 2.34 -2.83 -15.94
N PRO A 78 3.26 -2.01 -15.37
CA PRO A 78 2.88 -1.02 -14.39
C PRO A 78 2.03 0.08 -15.02
N ILE A 79 1.07 0.60 -14.27
CA ILE A 79 0.25 1.74 -14.69
C ILE A 79 0.67 3.00 -13.94
N GLU A 80 0.55 4.15 -14.61
CA GLU A 80 0.66 5.44 -13.94
C GLU A 80 -0.57 5.66 -13.07
N LEU A 81 -0.34 5.97 -11.79
CA LEU A 81 -1.38 6.36 -10.85
C LEU A 81 -0.86 7.49 -9.94
N ASP A 82 -1.29 8.70 -10.25
CA ASP A 82 -1.30 9.80 -9.29
C ASP A 82 -2.65 9.76 -8.56
N VAL A 83 -2.63 9.56 -7.25
CA VAL A 83 -3.85 9.46 -6.44
C VAL A 83 -4.70 10.73 -6.46
N MET A 84 -4.10 11.88 -6.81
CA MET A 84 -4.78 13.17 -7.02
C MET A 84 -5.41 13.29 -8.41
N GLY A 85 -5.04 12.41 -9.33
CA GLY A 85 -5.52 12.38 -10.71
C GLY A 85 -6.71 11.44 -10.94
N SER A 86 -6.76 10.90 -12.16
CA SER A 86 -7.79 9.92 -12.55
C SER A 86 -7.41 8.52 -12.11
N TRP A 87 -8.37 7.81 -11.54
CA TRP A 87 -8.23 6.43 -11.15
C TRP A 87 -8.63 5.47 -12.28
N PRO A 88 -8.14 4.21 -12.28
CA PRO A 88 -8.56 3.21 -13.26
C PRO A 88 -10.06 2.93 -13.20
N ASP A 89 -10.72 2.82 -14.35
CA ASP A 89 -12.10 2.33 -14.46
C ASP A 89 -12.13 0.79 -14.41
N HIS A 90 -11.46 0.25 -13.41
CA HIS A 90 -11.38 -1.20 -13.16
C HIS A 90 -11.54 -1.46 -11.66
N ARG A 91 -12.17 -2.59 -11.31
CA ARG A 91 -12.40 -2.97 -9.92
C ARG A 91 -11.60 -4.19 -9.54
N TYR A 92 -10.97 -4.12 -8.37
CA TYR A 92 -10.05 -5.13 -7.85
C TYR A 92 -10.66 -5.92 -6.69
N ASP A 93 -10.22 -7.17 -6.54
CA ASP A 93 -10.59 -8.02 -5.40
C ASP A 93 -9.77 -7.66 -4.16
N PHE A 94 -8.53 -7.20 -4.39
CA PHE A 94 -7.60 -6.83 -3.34
C PHE A 94 -6.81 -5.58 -3.75
N ILE A 95 -6.68 -4.63 -2.82
CA ILE A 95 -5.80 -3.46 -2.99
C ILE A 95 -4.76 -3.47 -1.88
N PHE A 96 -3.51 -3.18 -2.23
CA PHE A 96 -2.38 -3.15 -1.31
C PHE A 96 -1.62 -1.83 -1.40
N SER A 97 -1.14 -1.33 -0.26
CA SER A 97 -0.19 -0.23 -0.22
C SER A 97 0.76 -0.39 0.97
N ALA A 98 2.04 -0.15 0.75
CA ALA A 98 3.06 -0.26 1.80
C ALA A 98 3.96 0.97 1.84
N ASN A 99 4.13 1.56 3.02
CA ASN A 99 5.05 2.67 3.28
C ASN A 99 4.79 3.94 2.45
N CYS A 100 3.57 4.14 1.94
CA CYS A 100 3.21 5.29 1.11
C CYS A 100 2.51 6.40 1.92
N PHE A 101 1.61 6.06 2.84
CA PHE A 101 0.73 7.04 3.49
C PHE A 101 1.46 8.07 4.36
N HIS A 102 2.63 7.73 4.89
CA HIS A 102 3.43 8.65 5.67
C HIS A 102 4.31 9.60 4.82
N ILE A 103 4.42 9.36 3.50
CA ILE A 103 5.12 10.26 2.58
C ILE A 103 4.17 11.10 1.72
N MET A 104 2.89 10.73 1.61
CA MET A 104 1.87 11.52 0.91
C MET A 104 1.43 12.71 1.76
N ALA A 105 1.03 13.82 1.15
CA ALA A 105 0.29 14.88 1.84
C ALA A 105 -1.07 14.38 2.35
N LYS A 106 -1.66 15.04 3.35
CA LYS A 106 -2.93 14.59 3.95
C LYS A 106 -4.09 14.54 2.96
N ASP A 107 -4.19 15.51 2.06
CA ASP A 107 -5.22 15.53 1.01
C ASP A 107 -5.03 14.38 0.01
N ALA A 108 -3.78 14.06 -0.33
CA ALA A 108 -3.47 12.90 -1.18
C ALA A 108 -3.85 11.57 -0.51
N VAL A 109 -3.62 11.43 0.81
CA VAL A 109 -4.08 10.26 1.58
C VAL A 109 -5.61 10.16 1.55
N ALA A 110 -6.33 11.26 1.75
CA ALA A 110 -7.79 11.27 1.71
C ALA A 110 -8.32 10.86 0.32
N ARG A 111 -7.76 11.44 -0.75
CA ARG A 111 -8.09 11.05 -2.13
C ARG A 111 -7.73 9.61 -2.45
N CYS A 112 -6.60 9.12 -1.92
CA CYS A 112 -6.20 7.73 -2.09
C CYS A 112 -7.23 6.77 -1.48
N ILE A 113 -7.70 7.02 -0.25
CA ILE A 113 -8.71 6.17 0.41
C ILE A 113 -10.05 6.23 -0.31
N GLU A 114 -10.48 7.40 -0.80
CA GLU A 114 -11.69 7.53 -1.63
C GLU A 114 -11.57 6.68 -2.90
N GLY A 115 -10.49 6.83 -3.66
CA GLY A 115 -10.23 6.04 -4.87
C GLY A 115 -10.13 4.54 -4.62
N ILE A 116 -9.54 4.11 -3.49
CA ILE A 116 -9.55 2.71 -3.05
C ILE A 116 -10.99 2.22 -2.88
N GLY A 117 -11.83 3.00 -2.18
CA GLY A 117 -13.23 2.68 -2.01
C GLY A 117 -13.97 2.47 -3.33
N ASP A 118 -13.70 3.33 -4.33
CA ASP A 118 -14.33 3.25 -5.65
C ASP A 118 -13.80 2.07 -6.50
N CYS A 119 -12.49 1.75 -6.38
CA CYS A 119 -11.85 0.69 -7.15
C CYS A 119 -11.96 -0.70 -6.53
N LEU A 120 -12.42 -0.84 -5.28
CA LEU A 120 -12.68 -2.16 -4.70
C LEU A 120 -14.03 -2.71 -5.15
N LYS A 121 -14.05 -4.00 -5.49
CA LYS A 121 -15.29 -4.77 -5.65
C LYS A 121 -16.02 -4.85 -4.31
N PRO A 122 -17.37 -4.97 -4.29
CA PRO A 122 -18.10 -5.28 -3.07
C PRO A 122 -17.52 -6.54 -2.40
N GLY A 123 -17.18 -6.45 -1.10
CA GLY A 123 -16.49 -7.51 -0.37
C GLY A 123 -15.00 -7.67 -0.67
N GLY A 124 -14.44 -6.81 -1.52
CA GLY A 124 -13.00 -6.70 -1.74
C GLY A 124 -12.25 -6.18 -0.52
N VAL A 125 -10.93 -6.39 -0.47
CA VAL A 125 -10.11 -6.10 0.71
C VAL A 125 -9.01 -5.09 0.39
N PHE A 126 -8.79 -4.16 1.30
CA PHE A 126 -7.65 -3.25 1.28
C PHE A 126 -6.69 -3.57 2.43
N ALA A 127 -5.42 -3.75 2.13
CA ALA A 127 -4.36 -3.93 3.10
C ALA A 127 -3.37 -2.76 3.05
N LEU A 128 -3.16 -2.13 4.19
CA LEU A 128 -2.28 -0.96 4.36
C LEU A 128 -1.19 -1.26 5.36
N TYR A 129 0.06 -1.28 4.91
CA TYR A 129 1.23 -1.49 5.78
C TYR A 129 2.00 -0.19 6.00
N GLY A 130 2.38 0.07 7.24
CA GLY A 130 3.25 1.19 7.61
C GLY A 130 3.21 1.51 9.11
N PRO A 131 3.88 2.59 9.53
CA PRO A 131 3.76 3.11 10.90
C PRO A 131 2.47 3.94 11.04
N PHE A 132 1.84 3.85 12.21
CA PHE A 132 0.68 4.65 12.58
C PHE A 132 0.83 5.16 14.02
N ASN A 133 0.31 6.34 14.28
CA ASN A 133 0.04 6.86 15.62
C ASN A 133 -1.35 6.41 16.07
N TYR A 134 -1.58 6.37 17.38
CA TYR A 134 -2.87 6.08 17.98
C TYR A 134 -3.18 7.16 19.01
N HIS A 135 -4.38 7.74 18.94
CA HIS A 135 -4.85 8.82 19.80
C HIS A 135 -3.92 10.03 19.85
N GLY A 136 -3.21 10.30 18.74
CA GLY A 136 -2.24 11.38 18.62
C GLY A 136 -0.86 11.07 19.19
N ASP A 137 -0.66 9.86 19.76
CA ASP A 137 0.60 9.46 20.38
C ASP A 137 1.43 8.53 19.48
N TYR A 138 2.75 8.68 19.52
CA TYR A 138 3.66 7.76 18.87
C TYR A 138 3.69 6.41 19.57
N THR A 139 3.68 5.33 18.82
CA THR A 139 3.77 3.95 19.35
C THR A 139 5.15 3.59 19.90
N SER A 140 6.17 4.39 19.57
CA SER A 140 7.54 4.19 20.01
C SER A 140 8.40 5.44 19.82
N GLU A 141 9.52 5.52 20.53
CA GLU A 141 10.51 6.58 20.31
C GLU A 141 11.12 6.53 18.91
N SER A 142 11.26 5.33 18.31
CA SER A 142 11.76 5.20 16.94
C SER A 142 10.79 5.81 15.93
N ASN A 143 9.48 5.64 16.13
CA ASN A 143 8.46 6.26 15.28
C ASN A 143 8.45 7.79 15.46
N ALA A 144 8.64 8.30 16.68
CA ALA A 144 8.75 9.74 16.91
C ALA A 144 9.96 10.35 16.15
N ARG A 145 11.13 9.69 16.20
CA ARG A 145 12.32 10.12 15.44
C ARG A 145 12.10 10.01 13.93
N PHE A 146 11.43 8.96 13.48
CA PHE A 146 11.11 8.77 12.07
C PHE A 146 10.16 9.86 11.56
N ASP A 147 9.12 10.21 12.29
CA ASP A 147 8.21 11.30 11.96
C ASP A 147 8.93 12.65 11.85
N GLN A 148 9.86 12.93 12.77
CA GLN A 148 10.69 14.13 12.71
C GLN A 148 11.56 14.17 11.42
N MET A 149 12.15 13.05 11.02
CA MET A 149 12.92 12.96 9.78
C MET A 149 12.04 13.17 8.54
N LEU A 150 10.84 12.59 8.52
CA LEU A 150 9.87 12.77 7.43
C LEU A 150 9.52 14.25 7.27
N ARG A 151 9.11 14.91 8.37
CA ARG A 151 8.71 16.33 8.36
C ARG A 151 9.86 17.29 8.06
N ALA A 152 11.07 16.96 8.45
CA ALA A 152 12.25 17.73 8.10
C ALA A 152 12.58 17.68 6.60
N ARG A 153 12.24 16.57 5.94
CA ARG A 153 12.39 16.37 4.50
C ARG A 153 11.27 17.00 3.70
N ASP A 154 10.03 16.82 4.17
CA ASP A 154 8.82 17.36 3.60
C ASP A 154 7.80 17.63 4.72
N PRO A 155 7.40 18.89 4.98
CA PRO A 155 6.45 19.23 6.04
C PRO A 155 5.06 18.57 5.91
N GLU A 156 4.66 18.21 4.69
CA GLU A 156 3.40 17.52 4.43
C GLU A 156 3.46 16.02 4.75
N SER A 157 4.66 15.44 4.80
CA SER A 157 4.89 14.06 5.24
C SER A 157 4.74 13.92 6.76
N GLY A 158 4.56 12.68 7.22
CA GLY A 158 4.51 12.33 8.65
C GLY A 158 3.66 11.10 8.90
N ILE A 159 3.89 10.45 10.04
CA ILE A 159 3.11 9.30 10.47
C ILE A 159 1.66 9.74 10.68
N ARG A 160 0.72 8.96 10.13
CA ARG A 160 -0.71 9.26 10.19
C ARG A 160 -1.34 8.63 11.43
N ASP A 161 -2.33 9.33 12.02
CA ASP A 161 -3.13 8.78 13.10
C ASP A 161 -4.11 7.73 12.56
N PHE A 162 -4.14 6.58 13.22
CA PHE A 162 -5.04 5.48 12.87
C PHE A 162 -6.51 5.94 12.83
N GLU A 163 -6.94 6.71 13.81
CA GLU A 163 -8.33 7.17 13.93
C GLU A 163 -8.76 8.05 12.76
N TRP A 164 -7.84 8.88 12.26
CA TRP A 164 -8.09 9.68 11.06
C TRP A 164 -8.20 8.80 9.81
N ILE A 165 -7.31 7.82 9.65
CA ILE A 165 -7.39 6.83 8.56
C ILE A 165 -8.69 6.02 8.65
N ALA A 166 -9.09 5.59 9.85
CA ALA A 166 -10.32 4.85 10.09
C ALA A 166 -11.57 5.66 9.73
N GLN A 167 -11.57 6.97 10.04
CA GLN A 167 -12.65 7.88 9.65
C GLN A 167 -12.78 7.98 8.12
N LEU A 168 -11.68 8.17 7.41
CA LEU A 168 -11.67 8.22 5.94
C LEU A 168 -12.11 6.88 5.33
N ALA A 169 -11.59 5.77 5.84
CA ALA A 169 -11.96 4.43 5.41
C ALA A 169 -13.47 4.18 5.60
N GLY A 170 -14.02 4.57 6.74
CA GLY A 170 -15.46 4.47 7.02
C GLY A 170 -16.32 5.27 6.05
N ALA A 171 -15.88 6.47 5.66
CA ALA A 171 -16.55 7.29 4.64
C ALA A 171 -16.49 6.66 3.24
N ALA A 172 -15.43 5.91 2.93
CA ALA A 172 -15.26 5.13 1.70
C ALA A 172 -15.92 3.72 1.78
N GLU A 173 -16.77 3.47 2.79
CA GLU A 173 -17.48 2.20 3.04
C GLU A 173 -16.54 1.01 3.30
N LEU A 174 -15.37 1.28 3.87
CA LEU A 174 -14.42 0.26 4.30
C LEU A 174 -14.58 0.00 5.80
N GLU A 175 -14.72 -1.27 6.17
CA GLU A 175 -14.81 -1.72 7.56
C GLU A 175 -13.50 -2.38 7.97
N LEU A 176 -12.93 -1.97 9.11
CA LEU A 176 -11.71 -2.57 9.65
C LEU A 176 -11.99 -4.01 10.10
N LEU A 177 -11.21 -4.96 9.58
CA LEU A 177 -11.25 -6.36 9.99
C LEU A 177 -10.13 -6.68 10.98
N GLU A 178 -8.92 -6.21 10.70
CA GLU A 178 -7.75 -6.54 11.51
C GLU A 178 -6.79 -5.34 11.59
N ASP A 179 -6.14 -5.22 12.74
CA ASP A 179 -5.02 -4.34 13.01
C ASP A 179 -3.86 -5.18 13.55
N VAL A 180 -2.99 -5.62 12.66
CA VAL A 180 -1.93 -6.58 12.95
C VAL A 180 -0.65 -5.87 13.33
N ALA A 181 -0.11 -6.20 14.52
CA ALA A 181 1.20 -5.72 14.95
C ALA A 181 2.32 -6.32 14.09
N MET A 182 3.19 -5.47 13.57
CA MET A 182 4.28 -5.84 12.67
C MET A 182 5.63 -5.47 13.28
N PRO A 183 6.75 -6.09 12.82
CA PRO A 183 8.08 -5.70 13.25
C PRO A 183 8.37 -4.21 13.04
N ALA A 184 9.33 -3.69 13.80
CA ALA A 184 9.77 -2.30 13.76
C ALA A 184 8.66 -1.27 14.02
N ASN A 185 7.71 -1.62 14.88
CA ASN A 185 6.59 -0.75 15.29
C ASN A 185 5.69 -0.31 14.10
N ASN A 186 5.62 -1.15 13.05
CA ASN A 186 4.65 -0.99 11.98
C ASN A 186 3.36 -1.76 12.29
N ARG A 187 2.35 -1.53 11.47
CA ARG A 187 1.07 -2.22 11.49
C ARG A 187 0.70 -2.66 10.08
N THR A 188 -0.10 -3.71 9.97
CA THR A 188 -0.87 -4.02 8.77
C THR A 188 -2.34 -3.88 9.12
N LEU A 189 -3.00 -2.90 8.51
CA LEU A 189 -4.42 -2.64 8.68
C LEU A 189 -5.17 -3.30 7.53
N ILE A 190 -6.13 -4.16 7.84
CA ILE A 190 -6.94 -4.89 6.87
C ILE A 190 -8.37 -4.36 6.90
N TRP A 191 -8.83 -3.89 5.77
CA TRP A 191 -10.16 -3.31 5.59
C TRP A 191 -10.95 -4.10 4.56
N LYS A 192 -12.26 -4.15 4.70
CA LYS A 192 -13.18 -4.80 3.75
C LYS A 192 -14.21 -3.81 3.24
N LYS A 193 -14.39 -3.77 1.92
CA LYS A 193 -15.49 -3.03 1.29
C LYS A 193 -16.81 -3.66 1.65
N ARG A 194 -17.77 -2.84 2.14
CA ARG A 194 -19.12 -3.31 2.45
C ARG A 194 -19.79 -3.85 1.19
N THR A 195 -20.54 -4.92 1.38
CA THR A 195 -21.51 -5.40 0.38
C THR A 195 -22.83 -4.72 0.68
N LEU A 196 -23.29 -3.89 -0.26
CA LEU A 196 -24.64 -3.33 -0.22
C LEU A 196 -25.69 -4.44 -0.34
#